data_35bf7a64b410e3623c7137faf5de6599
#
_entry.id   35bf7a64b410e3623c7137faf5de6599
#
_cell.length_a   1.000
_cell.length_b   1.000
_cell.length_c   1.000
_cell.angle_alpha   90.00
_cell.angle_beta   90.00
_cell.angle_gamma   90.00
#
_symmetry.space_group_name_H-M   'P 1'
#
loop_
_entity.id
_entity.type
_entity.pdbx_description
1 polymer ?
#
loop_
_entity_poly.entity_id
_entity_poly.type
_entity_poly.pdbx_seq_one_letter_code
_entity_poly.pdbx_strand_id
1 'polypeptide(L)'
;MRVRGISVFNEKPIEIEIKEGFIENIDLLPGSEQNLPYVSPGFFDLQVNGYKGSDYSLEDFSEEYLRNIITHLAASGTTQHIPTIISSPPERILKNLEIISKAINDSPDIMEAIPGIHIEGPFISSEEGPRGCHDPSFIRNPDFEEFRQWQEAVEGRIVMVTIAPEREGSMDFIKKVTCTGVRIAIGHTGATPEIIREAIKAGAQFSTHLGNGSYLILPKVNNYIWEQLAADELFAGIICDGFHLPASTVKVFARTKGLERLILTSDVALVGGLNPGIYKWGNMEVEVFKDGHLGLAGSGILAGAGHLLDWDIAHFIKFTGNNLANTIPLCTINPTKIIEMPHNYGKLEIGAPANLTLFHYQTGDDRLQIIRTLCKGKVIFKK
;
A
#
# COMPACT_ATOMS: atom_id res chain seq x y z
N MET A 1 -25.63 0.91 15.13
CA MET A 1 -25.66 2.08 14.21
C MET A 1 -26.13 1.59 12.85
N ARG A 2 -26.78 2.49 12.06
CA ARG A 2 -27.18 2.14 10.68
C ARG A 2 -26.52 3.04 9.67
N VAL A 3 -26.14 2.46 8.53
CA VAL A 3 -25.49 3.14 7.41
C VAL A 3 -26.24 2.80 6.12
N ARG A 4 -26.56 3.80 5.30
CA ARG A 4 -27.24 3.61 4.02
C ARG A 4 -26.34 4.03 2.87
N GLY A 5 -26.43 3.29 1.77
CA GLY A 5 -25.67 3.59 0.55
C GLY A 5 -26.02 2.64 -0.58
N ILE A 6 -25.39 2.84 -1.72
CA ILE A 6 -25.43 1.94 -2.88
C ILE A 6 -24.24 1.00 -2.78
N SER A 7 -24.48 -0.30 -2.71
CA SER A 7 -23.37 -1.29 -2.70
C SER A 7 -22.55 -1.18 -3.99
N VAL A 8 -21.22 -1.03 -3.85
CA VAL A 8 -20.29 -1.00 -4.99
C VAL A 8 -20.29 -2.29 -5.81
N PHE A 9 -20.72 -3.42 -5.24
CA PHE A 9 -20.63 -4.74 -5.87
C PHE A 9 -21.83 -5.09 -6.76
N ASN A 10 -23.01 -4.56 -6.47
CA ASN A 10 -24.24 -4.90 -7.21
C ASN A 10 -25.13 -3.70 -7.53
N GLU A 11 -24.67 -2.49 -7.22
CA GLU A 11 -25.36 -1.21 -7.47
C GLU A 11 -26.76 -1.12 -6.85
N LYS A 12 -27.03 -1.93 -5.82
CA LYS A 12 -28.31 -1.89 -5.11
C LYS A 12 -28.25 -1.01 -3.87
N PRO A 13 -29.32 -0.26 -3.56
CA PRO A 13 -29.42 0.48 -2.32
C PRO A 13 -29.56 -0.51 -1.14
N ILE A 14 -28.73 -0.31 -0.12
CA ILE A 14 -28.69 -1.15 1.07
C ILE A 14 -28.65 -0.32 2.35
N GLU A 15 -29.18 -0.89 3.43
CA GLU A 15 -28.97 -0.48 4.81
C GLU A 15 -28.13 -1.51 5.53
N ILE A 16 -27.05 -1.07 6.17
CA ILE A 16 -26.12 -1.89 6.95
C ILE A 16 -26.37 -1.61 8.42
N GLU A 17 -26.75 -2.61 9.19
CA GLU A 17 -26.81 -2.51 10.64
C GLU A 17 -25.47 -2.93 11.25
N ILE A 18 -24.95 -2.07 12.13
CA ILE A 18 -23.63 -2.27 12.78
C ILE A 18 -23.85 -2.38 14.28
N LYS A 19 -23.32 -3.46 14.88
CA LYS A 19 -23.33 -3.73 16.30
C LYS A 19 -21.96 -4.20 16.76
N GLU A 20 -21.46 -3.62 17.83
CA GLU A 20 -20.16 -3.96 18.45
C GLU A 20 -18.98 -3.96 17.47
N GLY A 21 -19.00 -3.08 16.47
CA GLY A 21 -17.94 -2.96 15.48
C GLY A 21 -18.04 -3.91 14.29
N PHE A 22 -19.08 -4.73 14.19
CA PHE A 22 -19.29 -5.72 13.12
C PHE A 22 -20.59 -5.44 12.35
N ILE A 23 -20.65 -5.90 11.11
CA ILE A 23 -21.86 -5.89 10.29
C ILE A 23 -22.80 -6.98 10.83
N GLU A 24 -23.90 -6.57 11.43
CA GLU A 24 -24.92 -7.49 11.98
C GLU A 24 -25.92 -7.92 10.91
N ASN A 25 -26.33 -6.96 10.04
CA ASN A 25 -27.29 -7.24 8.97
C ASN A 25 -27.06 -6.32 7.77
N ILE A 26 -27.50 -6.78 6.60
CA ILE A 26 -27.53 -6.01 5.34
C ILE A 26 -28.88 -6.21 4.68
N ASP A 27 -29.71 -5.19 4.68
CA ASP A 27 -31.01 -5.20 4.06
C ASP A 27 -31.03 -4.42 2.74
N LEU A 28 -31.78 -4.92 1.76
CA LEU A 28 -32.08 -4.15 0.55
C LEU A 28 -33.09 -3.04 0.87
N LEU A 29 -32.77 -1.82 0.45
CA LEU A 29 -33.72 -0.71 0.54
C LEU A 29 -34.69 -0.71 -0.65
N PRO A 30 -35.96 -0.34 -0.48
CA PRO A 30 -36.85 -0.09 -1.61
C PRO A 30 -36.31 1.06 -2.48
N GLY A 31 -36.32 0.89 -3.78
CA GLY A 31 -35.57 1.63 -4.81
C GLY A 31 -35.91 3.11 -5.04
N SER A 32 -36.30 3.88 -4.01
CA SER A 32 -36.72 5.27 -4.15
C SER A 32 -35.85 6.31 -3.43
N GLU A 33 -34.80 5.92 -2.73
CA GLU A 33 -33.90 6.90 -2.09
C GLU A 33 -32.95 7.51 -3.14
N GLN A 34 -33.12 8.80 -3.43
CA GLN A 34 -32.27 9.55 -4.36
C GLN A 34 -30.99 10.03 -3.64
N ASN A 35 -29.87 10.10 -4.37
CA ASN A 35 -28.59 10.64 -3.90
C ASN A 35 -27.87 9.88 -2.78
N LEU A 36 -28.08 8.57 -2.64
CA LEU A 36 -27.26 7.78 -1.73
C LEU A 36 -25.80 7.72 -2.22
N PRO A 37 -24.81 7.82 -1.30
CA PRO A 37 -23.42 7.55 -1.65
C PRO A 37 -23.21 6.06 -1.95
N TYR A 38 -22.19 5.73 -2.69
CA TYR A 38 -21.68 4.35 -2.71
C TYR A 38 -21.19 3.95 -1.33
N VAL A 39 -21.32 2.66 -1.01
CA VAL A 39 -20.74 2.06 0.18
C VAL A 39 -19.87 0.86 -0.23
N SER A 40 -18.65 0.84 0.26
CA SER A 40 -17.67 -0.24 0.08
C SER A 40 -17.10 -0.68 1.43
N PRO A 41 -16.40 -1.83 1.49
CA PRO A 41 -15.42 -2.06 2.55
C PRO A 41 -14.43 -0.89 2.58
N GLY A 42 -13.89 -0.58 3.75
CA GLY A 42 -12.83 0.41 3.90
C GLY A 42 -11.58 0.00 3.15
N PHE A 43 -10.88 0.99 2.55
CA PHE A 43 -9.68 0.70 1.79
C PHE A 43 -8.54 0.26 2.71
N PHE A 44 -7.70 -0.60 2.17
CA PHE A 44 -6.51 -1.11 2.83
C PHE A 44 -5.28 -0.88 1.93
N ASP A 45 -4.36 -0.04 2.40
CA ASP A 45 -3.15 0.32 1.67
C ASP A 45 -1.93 -0.46 2.21
N LEU A 46 -1.30 -1.28 1.35
CA LEU A 46 -0.15 -2.12 1.75
C LEU A 46 1.19 -1.39 1.82
N GLN A 47 1.25 -0.13 1.36
CA GLN A 47 2.51 0.61 1.34
C GLN A 47 2.25 2.09 1.54
N VAL A 48 2.58 2.58 2.73
CA VAL A 48 2.48 3.98 3.12
C VAL A 48 3.75 4.39 3.85
N ASN A 49 4.57 5.23 3.23
CA ASN A 49 5.80 5.74 3.81
C ASN A 49 5.53 6.94 4.73
N GLY A 50 4.65 7.83 4.29
CA GLY A 50 4.28 9.02 5.02
C GLY A 50 3.29 9.89 4.24
N TYR A 51 2.80 10.98 4.84
CA TYR A 51 1.92 11.94 4.19
C TYR A 51 1.89 13.28 4.92
N LYS A 52 1.83 14.39 4.18
CA LYS A 52 1.69 15.77 4.70
C LYS A 52 2.67 16.12 5.82
N GLY A 53 3.95 15.78 5.62
CA GLY A 53 5.01 16.13 6.56
C GLY A 53 5.23 15.13 7.69
N SER A 54 4.49 14.04 7.71
CA SER A 54 4.66 12.91 8.62
C SER A 54 5.17 11.70 7.85
N ASP A 55 6.17 10.95 8.38
CA ASP A 55 6.76 9.80 7.70
C ASP A 55 7.33 8.82 8.72
N TYR A 56 7.19 7.52 8.46
CA TYR A 56 7.59 6.44 9.35
C TYR A 56 9.11 6.27 9.48
N SER A 57 9.89 6.84 8.56
CA SER A 57 11.35 6.71 8.51
C SER A 57 12.11 7.96 9.00
N LEU A 58 11.41 8.97 9.50
CA LEU A 58 12.02 10.19 10.02
C LEU A 58 12.88 9.90 11.28
N GLU A 59 13.93 10.68 11.45
CA GLU A 59 14.80 10.62 12.62
C GLU A 59 14.08 11.04 13.90
N ASP A 60 13.19 12.03 13.79
CA ASP A 60 12.34 12.56 14.85
C ASP A 60 10.93 11.96 14.86
N PHE A 61 10.75 10.78 14.23
CA PHE A 61 9.46 10.08 14.19
C PHE A 61 8.87 9.92 15.59
N SER A 62 7.56 10.15 15.69
CA SER A 62 6.81 10.11 16.93
C SER A 62 5.41 9.52 16.74
N GLU A 63 4.74 9.16 17.83
CA GLU A 63 3.35 8.72 17.80
C GLU A 63 2.41 9.80 17.20
N GLU A 64 2.73 11.08 17.35
CA GLU A 64 1.97 12.16 16.74
C GLU A 64 1.98 12.07 15.23
N TYR A 65 3.14 11.83 14.61
CA TYR A 65 3.24 11.61 13.16
C TYR A 65 2.43 10.41 12.69
N LEU A 66 2.47 9.29 13.43
CA LEU A 66 1.66 8.11 13.16
C LEU A 66 0.17 8.44 13.16
N ARG A 67 -0.31 9.16 14.19
CA ARG A 67 -1.73 9.57 14.28
C ARG A 67 -2.15 10.53 13.18
N ASN A 68 -1.26 11.44 12.78
CA ASN A 68 -1.48 12.36 11.66
C ASN A 68 -1.65 11.59 10.35
N ILE A 69 -0.80 10.60 10.08
CA ILE A 69 -0.92 9.74 8.88
C ILE A 69 -2.28 9.02 8.89
N ILE A 70 -2.64 8.32 9.98
CA ILE A 70 -3.95 7.64 10.10
C ILE A 70 -5.11 8.60 9.81
N THR A 71 -5.07 9.81 10.37
CA THR A 71 -6.13 10.80 10.19
C THR A 71 -6.27 11.25 8.74
N HIS A 72 -5.14 11.47 8.06
CA HIS A 72 -5.16 11.86 6.65
C HIS A 72 -5.60 10.73 5.73
N LEU A 73 -5.17 9.50 5.99
CA LEU A 73 -5.59 8.31 5.26
C LEU A 73 -7.10 8.07 5.41
N ALA A 74 -7.66 8.29 6.60
CA ALA A 74 -9.10 8.19 6.82
C ALA A 74 -9.91 9.14 5.92
N ALA A 75 -9.38 10.34 5.62
CA ALA A 75 -10.02 11.28 4.73
C ALA A 75 -10.03 10.84 3.25
N SER A 76 -9.20 9.86 2.87
CA SER A 76 -9.20 9.22 1.55
C SER A 76 -9.98 7.90 1.50
N GLY A 77 -10.65 7.52 2.60
CA GLY A 77 -11.42 6.28 2.69
C GLY A 77 -10.63 5.07 3.17
N THR A 78 -9.34 5.25 3.48
CA THR A 78 -8.46 4.19 3.97
C THR A 78 -8.72 3.95 5.46
N THR A 79 -9.09 2.72 5.80
CA THR A 79 -9.36 2.30 7.19
C THR A 79 -8.19 1.55 7.79
N GLN A 80 -7.37 0.93 6.95
CA GLN A 80 -6.21 0.15 7.34
C GLN A 80 -5.05 0.43 6.39
N HIS A 81 -3.83 0.40 6.91
CA HIS A 81 -2.62 0.52 6.10
C HIS A 81 -1.45 -0.19 6.78
N ILE A 82 -0.43 -0.45 6.00
CA ILE A 82 0.84 -0.99 6.49
C ILE A 82 1.87 0.16 6.50
N PRO A 83 2.29 0.64 7.70
CA PRO A 83 3.44 1.53 7.81
C PRO A 83 4.64 0.92 7.12
N THR A 84 5.27 1.69 6.24
CA THR A 84 6.44 1.26 5.47
C THR A 84 7.65 2.05 5.92
N ILE A 85 8.66 1.35 6.46
CA ILE A 85 9.95 1.93 6.85
C ILE A 85 10.93 1.66 5.72
N ILE A 86 11.44 2.74 5.10
CA ILE A 86 12.42 2.66 4.03
C ILE A 86 13.86 2.55 4.56
N SER A 87 14.81 2.29 3.66
CA SER A 87 16.24 2.19 3.98
C SER A 87 16.71 3.31 4.91
N SER A 88 17.19 2.91 6.08
CA SER A 88 17.63 3.83 7.15
C SER A 88 18.76 3.18 7.97
N PRO A 89 19.48 3.94 8.82
CA PRO A 89 20.40 3.37 9.78
C PRO A 89 19.72 2.33 10.67
N PRO A 90 20.42 1.24 11.07
CA PRO A 90 19.83 0.18 11.89
C PRO A 90 19.14 0.68 13.17
N GLU A 91 19.78 1.59 13.87
CA GLU A 91 19.26 2.20 15.10
C GLU A 91 18.00 3.03 14.89
N ARG A 92 17.85 3.69 13.71
CA ARG A 92 16.65 4.44 13.38
C ARG A 92 15.48 3.50 13.07
N ILE A 93 15.73 2.45 12.28
CA ILE A 93 14.70 1.42 12.00
C ILE A 93 14.18 0.85 13.31
N LEU A 94 15.07 0.40 14.19
CA LEU A 94 14.69 -0.18 15.48
C LEU A 94 13.90 0.79 16.35
N LYS A 95 14.39 2.03 16.53
CA LYS A 95 13.71 3.08 17.28
C LYS A 95 12.28 3.35 16.77
N ASN A 96 12.14 3.49 15.45
CA ASN A 96 10.83 3.80 14.86
C ASN A 96 9.87 2.61 14.97
N LEU A 97 10.36 1.39 14.83
CA LEU A 97 9.60 0.16 15.08
C LEU A 97 9.09 0.08 16.54
N GLU A 98 9.93 0.39 17.51
CA GLU A 98 9.54 0.44 18.94
C GLU A 98 8.42 1.46 19.19
N ILE A 99 8.50 2.65 18.57
CA ILE A 99 7.45 3.68 18.66
C ILE A 99 6.13 3.17 18.07
N ILE A 100 6.16 2.54 16.88
CA ILE A 100 4.98 1.97 16.23
C ILE A 100 4.39 0.85 17.11
N SER A 101 5.23 -0.07 17.60
CA SER A 101 4.80 -1.18 18.45
C SER A 101 4.12 -0.68 19.71
N LYS A 102 4.72 0.32 20.38
CA LYS A 102 4.14 0.95 21.56
C LYS A 102 2.79 1.59 21.26
N ALA A 103 2.67 2.36 20.19
CA ALA A 103 1.42 3.00 19.79
C ALA A 103 0.31 1.98 19.50
N ILE A 104 0.64 0.86 18.84
CA ILE A 104 -0.30 -0.24 18.59
C ILE A 104 -0.77 -0.88 19.93
N ASN A 105 0.15 -1.12 20.85
CA ASN A 105 -0.17 -1.74 22.14
C ASN A 105 -1.02 -0.82 23.04
N ASP A 106 -0.78 0.48 22.99
CA ASP A 106 -1.46 1.47 23.82
C ASP A 106 -2.86 1.87 23.29
N SER A 107 -3.18 1.56 22.02
CA SER A 107 -4.43 2.02 21.38
C SER A 107 -5.09 0.97 20.49
N PRO A 108 -6.27 0.45 20.90
CA PRO A 108 -7.05 -0.47 20.06
C PRO A 108 -7.43 0.11 18.69
N ASP A 109 -7.61 1.43 18.58
CA ASP A 109 -7.96 2.08 17.32
C ASP A 109 -6.74 2.11 16.38
N ILE A 110 -5.52 2.29 16.90
CA ILE A 110 -4.29 2.18 16.11
C ILE A 110 -4.05 0.72 15.71
N MET A 111 -4.25 -0.23 16.62
CA MET A 111 -4.13 -1.67 16.33
C MET A 111 -5.03 -2.09 15.16
N GLU A 112 -6.26 -1.58 15.10
CA GLU A 112 -7.16 -1.88 13.98
C GLU A 112 -6.71 -1.19 12.67
N ALA A 113 -6.18 0.02 12.75
CA ALA A 113 -5.71 0.78 11.58
C ALA A 113 -4.38 0.24 11.03
N ILE A 114 -3.55 -0.39 11.87
CA ILE A 114 -2.21 -0.89 11.51
C ILE A 114 -2.13 -2.40 11.81
N PRO A 115 -2.56 -3.27 10.88
CA PRO A 115 -2.55 -4.72 11.09
C PRO A 115 -1.16 -5.37 10.94
N GLY A 116 -0.16 -4.61 10.49
CA GLY A 116 1.22 -5.08 10.34
C GLY A 116 2.16 -3.97 9.92
N ILE A 117 3.43 -4.32 9.70
CA ILE A 117 4.50 -3.39 9.33
C ILE A 117 5.23 -3.95 8.11
N HIS A 118 5.63 -3.07 7.19
CA HIS A 118 6.44 -3.37 6.01
C HIS A 118 7.82 -2.73 6.16
N ILE A 119 8.87 -3.50 5.90
CA ILE A 119 10.24 -3.01 5.80
C ILE A 119 10.64 -3.01 4.33
N GLU A 120 10.81 -1.83 3.73
CA GLU A 120 11.23 -1.67 2.36
C GLU A 120 12.72 -1.31 2.27
N GLY A 121 13.52 -2.32 1.95
CA GLY A 121 14.95 -2.21 2.16
C GLY A 121 15.33 -2.36 3.65
N PRO A 122 16.56 -2.12 4.03
CA PRO A 122 17.75 -1.67 3.26
C PRO A 122 18.38 -2.75 2.37
N PHE A 123 17.80 -3.89 2.25
CA PHE A 123 18.30 -5.06 1.52
C PHE A 123 17.97 -5.00 0.02
N ILE A 124 18.06 -3.82 -0.57
CA ILE A 124 17.73 -3.52 -1.96
C ILE A 124 18.97 -3.29 -2.81
N SER A 125 18.79 -3.10 -4.12
CA SER A 125 19.88 -2.79 -5.04
C SER A 125 20.54 -1.45 -4.71
N SER A 126 21.86 -1.40 -4.82
CA SER A 126 22.63 -0.15 -4.72
C SER A 126 22.75 0.59 -6.06
N GLU A 127 22.34 -0.05 -7.16
CA GLU A 127 22.46 0.47 -8.51
C GLU A 127 21.51 1.64 -8.77
N GLU A 128 21.96 2.59 -9.54
CA GLU A 128 21.14 3.72 -9.97
C GLU A 128 19.96 3.21 -10.83
N GLY A 129 18.79 3.78 -10.62
CA GLY A 129 17.53 3.30 -11.19
C GLY A 129 16.82 2.34 -10.23
N PRO A 130 17.24 1.07 -10.06
CA PRO A 130 16.66 0.14 -9.08
C PRO A 130 16.59 0.69 -7.66
N ARG A 131 17.63 1.36 -7.20
CA ARG A 131 17.67 1.98 -5.87
C ARG A 131 16.54 3.01 -5.65
N GLY A 132 16.08 3.68 -6.69
CA GLY A 132 15.10 4.76 -6.54
C GLY A 132 15.63 5.90 -5.67
N CYS A 133 14.81 6.39 -4.75
CA CYS A 133 15.13 7.49 -3.83
C CYS A 133 15.79 7.03 -2.52
N HIS A 134 16.06 5.72 -2.33
CA HIS A 134 16.74 5.26 -1.12
C HIS A 134 18.17 5.80 -1.04
N ASP A 135 18.58 6.23 0.16
CA ASP A 135 19.95 6.72 0.40
C ASP A 135 20.94 5.53 0.27
N PRO A 136 21.92 5.61 -0.65
CA PRO A 136 22.87 4.52 -0.90
C PRO A 136 23.73 4.17 0.33
N SER A 137 23.92 5.09 1.26
CA SER A 137 24.72 4.87 2.46
C SER A 137 24.09 3.86 3.44
N PHE A 138 22.79 3.59 3.32
CA PHE A 138 22.06 2.67 4.21
C PHE A 138 21.84 1.30 3.58
N ILE A 139 22.10 1.15 2.27
CA ILE A 139 21.89 -0.10 1.55
C ILE A 139 22.95 -1.13 1.97
N ARG A 140 22.50 -2.33 2.30
CA ARG A 140 23.35 -3.44 2.74
C ARG A 140 22.80 -4.80 2.34
N ASN A 141 23.58 -5.85 2.50
CA ASN A 141 23.13 -7.21 2.22
C ASN A 141 22.12 -7.69 3.27
N PRO A 142 21.20 -8.58 2.91
CA PRO A 142 20.24 -9.16 3.87
C PRO A 142 20.93 -9.84 5.04
N ASP A 143 20.48 -9.52 6.25
CA ASP A 143 20.91 -10.12 7.49
C ASP A 143 19.69 -10.62 8.28
N PHE A 144 19.62 -11.94 8.50
CA PHE A 144 18.52 -12.55 9.22
C PHE A 144 18.52 -12.19 10.72
N GLU A 145 19.68 -11.96 11.30
CA GLU A 145 19.79 -11.58 12.70
C GLU A 145 19.28 -10.13 12.93
N GLU A 146 19.57 -9.23 12.00
CA GLU A 146 19.01 -7.88 12.00
C GLU A 146 17.47 -7.92 11.86
N PHE A 147 16.95 -8.70 10.92
CA PHE A 147 15.50 -8.90 10.78
C PHE A 147 14.88 -9.47 12.06
N ARG A 148 15.54 -10.44 12.72
CA ARG A 148 15.05 -11.04 13.97
C ARG A 148 14.92 -10.00 15.09
N GLN A 149 15.89 -9.09 15.22
CA GLN A 149 15.85 -7.99 16.17
C GLN A 149 14.66 -7.05 15.90
N TRP A 150 14.40 -6.71 14.63
CA TRP A 150 13.22 -5.91 14.26
C TRP A 150 11.92 -6.63 14.62
N GLN A 151 11.83 -7.92 14.33
CA GLN A 151 10.63 -8.70 14.59
C GLN A 151 10.36 -8.84 16.09
N GLU A 152 11.41 -8.97 16.90
CA GLU A 152 11.32 -8.96 18.37
C GLU A 152 10.81 -7.59 18.91
N ALA A 153 11.34 -6.49 18.39
CA ALA A 153 10.96 -5.15 18.82
C ALA A 153 9.46 -4.83 18.55
N VAL A 154 8.88 -5.46 17.54
CA VAL A 154 7.47 -5.27 17.20
C VAL A 154 6.59 -6.48 17.55
N GLU A 155 7.07 -7.38 18.37
CA GLU A 155 6.31 -8.54 18.85
C GLU A 155 5.70 -9.37 17.69
N GLY A 156 6.48 -9.56 16.62
CA GLY A 156 6.05 -10.37 15.47
C GLY A 156 5.18 -9.62 14.43
N ARG A 157 5.09 -8.29 14.47
CA ARG A 157 4.18 -7.52 13.62
C ARG A 157 4.74 -7.13 12.24
N ILE A 158 6.00 -7.43 11.92
CA ILE A 158 6.46 -7.30 10.53
C ILE A 158 5.77 -8.39 9.72
N VAL A 159 5.00 -7.97 8.71
CA VAL A 159 4.24 -8.86 7.82
C VAL A 159 4.85 -8.94 6.43
N MET A 160 5.69 -7.98 6.05
CA MET A 160 6.31 -7.91 4.72
C MET A 160 7.71 -7.31 4.78
N VAL A 161 8.63 -7.85 3.97
CA VAL A 161 9.97 -7.29 3.72
C VAL A 161 10.22 -7.24 2.23
N THR A 162 10.55 -6.05 1.70
CA THR A 162 10.98 -5.88 0.31
C THR A 162 12.49 -5.98 0.20
N ILE A 163 12.95 -6.81 -0.73
CA ILE A 163 14.36 -7.03 -1.01
C ILE A 163 14.67 -7.08 -2.51
N ALA A 164 15.92 -6.82 -2.86
CA ALA A 164 16.50 -7.14 -4.16
C ALA A 164 17.15 -8.53 -4.11
N PRO A 165 16.61 -9.51 -4.83
CA PRO A 165 17.06 -10.90 -4.71
C PRO A 165 18.47 -11.15 -5.27
N GLU A 166 19.03 -10.22 -6.04
CA GLU A 166 20.44 -10.28 -6.51
C GLU A 166 21.46 -9.94 -5.44
N ARG A 167 21.05 -9.44 -4.27
CA ARG A 167 21.97 -9.17 -3.16
C ARG A 167 22.53 -10.46 -2.59
N GLU A 168 23.81 -10.42 -2.20
CA GLU A 168 24.46 -11.57 -1.57
C GLU A 168 23.71 -12.03 -0.32
N GLY A 169 23.45 -13.33 -0.19
CA GLY A 169 22.71 -13.92 0.93
C GLY A 169 21.17 -13.88 0.79
N SER A 170 20.61 -13.24 -0.25
CA SER A 170 19.15 -13.06 -0.39
C SER A 170 18.39 -14.38 -0.42
N MET A 171 18.87 -15.42 -1.11
CA MET A 171 18.16 -16.70 -1.22
C MET A 171 18.01 -17.42 0.14
N ASP A 172 19.03 -17.35 0.97
CA ASP A 172 19.00 -17.91 2.33
C ASP A 172 18.09 -17.09 3.24
N PHE A 173 18.19 -15.76 3.14
CA PHE A 173 17.32 -14.83 3.85
C PHE A 173 15.84 -15.05 3.50
N ILE A 174 15.48 -15.12 2.21
CA ILE A 174 14.09 -15.37 1.75
C ILE A 174 13.56 -16.65 2.42
N LYS A 175 14.31 -17.76 2.34
CA LYS A 175 13.89 -19.04 2.94
C LYS A 175 13.66 -18.92 4.44
N LYS A 176 14.56 -18.27 5.17
CA LYS A 176 14.47 -18.12 6.63
C LYS A 176 13.28 -17.24 7.03
N VAL A 177 13.10 -16.11 6.36
CA VAL A 177 12.03 -15.15 6.68
C VAL A 177 10.66 -15.73 6.33
N THR A 178 10.50 -16.36 5.18
CA THR A 178 9.21 -16.96 4.81
C THR A 178 8.80 -18.11 5.73
N CYS A 179 9.75 -18.83 6.33
CA CYS A 179 9.45 -19.83 7.37
C CYS A 179 8.84 -19.22 8.65
N THR A 180 8.99 -17.92 8.87
CA THR A 180 8.36 -17.22 10.01
C THR A 180 6.93 -16.72 9.69
N GLY A 181 6.44 -16.94 8.47
CA GLY A 181 5.14 -16.44 8.02
C GLY A 181 5.17 -15.03 7.42
N VAL A 182 6.31 -14.35 7.42
CA VAL A 182 6.49 -13.02 6.84
C VAL A 182 6.60 -13.12 5.31
N ARG A 183 5.95 -12.22 4.60
CA ARG A 183 5.97 -12.16 3.13
C ARG A 183 7.24 -11.49 2.64
N ILE A 184 7.89 -12.12 1.68
CA ILE A 184 8.99 -11.49 0.94
C ILE A 184 8.43 -10.89 -0.34
N ALA A 185 8.71 -9.61 -0.51
CA ALA A 185 8.41 -8.85 -1.69
C ALA A 185 9.70 -8.58 -2.51
N ILE A 186 9.61 -8.73 -3.82
CA ILE A 186 10.67 -8.38 -4.75
C ILE A 186 10.47 -6.93 -5.17
N GLY A 187 11.44 -6.07 -4.91
CA GLY A 187 11.39 -4.66 -5.31
C GLY A 187 12.76 -4.01 -5.31
N HIS A 188 12.87 -2.83 -5.92
CA HIS A 188 14.12 -2.10 -6.00
C HIS A 188 15.30 -2.98 -6.49
N THR A 189 15.07 -3.69 -7.60
CA THR A 189 15.94 -4.78 -8.05
C THR A 189 16.43 -4.57 -9.48
N GLY A 190 17.68 -4.95 -9.72
CA GLY A 190 18.27 -5.14 -11.05
C GLY A 190 18.48 -6.62 -11.39
N ALA A 191 17.81 -7.53 -10.70
CA ALA A 191 17.98 -8.98 -10.86
C ALA A 191 17.75 -9.45 -12.30
N THR A 192 18.42 -10.55 -12.68
CA THR A 192 18.06 -11.23 -13.93
C THR A 192 16.78 -12.05 -13.76
N PRO A 193 16.09 -12.42 -14.86
CA PRO A 193 14.93 -13.30 -14.79
C PRO A 193 15.20 -14.62 -14.07
N GLU A 194 16.42 -15.17 -14.18
CA GLU A 194 16.85 -16.38 -13.48
C GLU A 194 16.80 -16.19 -11.96
N ILE A 195 17.36 -15.07 -11.48
CA ILE A 195 17.36 -14.72 -10.05
C ILE A 195 15.94 -14.49 -9.53
N ILE A 196 15.05 -13.87 -10.32
CA ILE A 196 13.63 -13.74 -9.95
C ILE A 196 12.99 -15.12 -9.75
N ARG A 197 13.20 -16.06 -10.69
CA ARG A 197 12.69 -17.43 -10.55
C ARG A 197 13.25 -18.15 -9.32
N GLU A 198 14.51 -17.94 -8.99
CA GLU A 198 15.13 -18.50 -7.77
C GLU A 198 14.52 -17.89 -6.51
N ALA A 199 14.26 -16.58 -6.48
CA ALA A 199 13.61 -15.90 -5.36
C ALA A 199 12.18 -16.42 -5.13
N ILE A 200 11.40 -16.65 -6.21
CA ILE A 200 10.06 -17.24 -6.13
C ILE A 200 10.14 -18.66 -5.56
N LYS A 201 11.06 -19.50 -6.06
CA LYS A 201 11.29 -20.86 -5.52
C LYS A 201 11.74 -20.83 -4.05
N ALA A 202 12.46 -19.81 -3.63
CA ALA A 202 12.87 -19.63 -2.25
C ALA A 202 11.73 -19.15 -1.33
N GLY A 203 10.61 -18.65 -1.89
CA GLY A 203 9.41 -18.28 -1.15
C GLY A 203 8.96 -16.82 -1.30
N ALA A 204 9.50 -16.04 -2.25
CA ALA A 204 8.99 -14.70 -2.55
C ALA A 204 7.56 -14.79 -3.12
N GLN A 205 6.67 -13.88 -2.69
CA GLN A 205 5.22 -13.96 -2.94
C GLN A 205 4.61 -12.65 -3.46
N PHE A 206 5.37 -11.57 -3.48
CA PHE A 206 4.87 -10.25 -3.84
C PHE A 206 5.88 -9.50 -4.73
N SER A 207 5.38 -8.64 -5.61
CA SER A 207 6.16 -7.64 -6.35
C SER A 207 5.80 -6.27 -5.81
N THR A 208 6.75 -5.60 -5.17
CA THR A 208 6.57 -4.23 -4.67
C THR A 208 6.46 -3.26 -5.86
N HIS A 209 5.42 -2.42 -5.87
CA HIS A 209 5.14 -1.39 -6.89
C HIS A 209 5.72 -1.72 -8.28
N LEU A 210 5.31 -2.88 -8.83
CA LEU A 210 5.84 -3.47 -10.06
C LEU A 210 5.98 -2.45 -11.18
N GLY A 211 7.16 -2.39 -11.78
CA GLY A 211 7.52 -1.42 -12.82
C GLY A 211 8.27 -0.18 -12.32
N ASN A 212 8.27 0.04 -10.98
CA ASN A 212 9.02 1.12 -10.33
C ASN A 212 10.26 0.57 -9.61
N GLY A 213 11.17 1.43 -9.16
CA GLY A 213 12.46 0.97 -8.62
C GLY A 213 13.21 0.09 -9.61
N SER A 214 13.34 0.54 -10.85
CA SER A 214 13.83 -0.22 -11.99
C SER A 214 14.86 0.57 -12.79
N TYR A 215 15.70 -0.10 -13.60
CA TYR A 215 16.51 0.59 -14.59
C TYR A 215 15.64 1.34 -15.60
N LEU A 216 16.09 2.53 -16.02
CA LEU A 216 15.44 3.33 -17.08
C LEU A 216 15.52 2.64 -18.45
N ILE A 217 16.53 1.79 -18.66
CA ILE A 217 16.72 1.04 -19.90
C ILE A 217 16.86 -0.44 -19.55
N LEU A 218 15.97 -1.26 -20.11
CA LEU A 218 15.94 -2.70 -19.90
C LEU A 218 16.10 -3.47 -21.21
N PRO A 219 16.64 -4.70 -21.17
CA PRO A 219 16.59 -5.62 -22.29
C PRO A 219 15.16 -5.77 -22.82
N LYS A 220 15.00 -5.75 -24.13
CA LYS A 220 13.71 -5.63 -24.83
C LYS A 220 12.63 -6.63 -24.33
N VAL A 221 12.99 -7.91 -24.14
CA VAL A 221 12.04 -8.98 -23.83
C VAL A 221 12.47 -9.86 -22.66
N ASN A 222 13.76 -9.94 -22.35
CA ASN A 222 14.28 -10.77 -21.26
C ASN A 222 14.68 -9.89 -20.09
N ASN A 223 13.70 -9.55 -19.24
CA ASN A 223 13.93 -8.71 -18.08
C ASN A 223 13.01 -9.10 -16.91
N TYR A 224 13.34 -8.63 -15.73
CA TYR A 224 12.66 -8.97 -14.48
C TYR A 224 11.21 -8.48 -14.38
N ILE A 225 10.79 -7.49 -15.16
CA ILE A 225 9.39 -7.03 -15.14
C ILE A 225 8.49 -8.10 -15.78
N TRP A 226 8.89 -8.61 -16.95
CA TRP A 226 8.13 -9.67 -17.62
C TRP A 226 8.13 -10.97 -16.81
N GLU A 227 9.23 -11.29 -16.14
CA GLU A 227 9.31 -12.49 -15.30
C GLU A 227 8.36 -12.39 -14.10
N GLN A 228 8.33 -11.24 -13.41
CA GLN A 228 7.41 -11.03 -12.30
C GLN A 228 5.94 -10.98 -12.75
N LEU A 229 5.66 -10.40 -13.92
CA LEU A 229 4.31 -10.40 -14.50
C LEU A 229 3.82 -11.81 -14.84
N ALA A 230 4.70 -12.66 -15.38
CA ALA A 230 4.36 -14.02 -15.81
C ALA A 230 4.22 -14.99 -14.63
N ALA A 231 4.82 -14.70 -13.48
CA ALA A 231 4.80 -15.57 -12.31
C ALA A 231 3.43 -15.57 -11.64
N ASP A 232 2.71 -16.68 -11.69
CA ASP A 232 1.39 -16.85 -11.07
C ASP A 232 1.46 -16.92 -9.54
N GLU A 233 2.62 -17.20 -8.97
CA GLU A 233 2.88 -17.26 -7.55
C GLU A 233 2.93 -15.87 -6.90
N LEU A 234 3.26 -14.83 -7.67
CA LEU A 234 3.42 -13.47 -7.17
C LEU A 234 2.11 -12.69 -7.23
N PHE A 235 1.72 -12.08 -6.14
CA PHE A 235 0.89 -10.87 -6.18
C PHE A 235 1.71 -9.68 -6.66
N ALA A 236 1.08 -8.64 -7.17
CA ALA A 236 1.76 -7.42 -7.61
C ALA A 236 1.07 -6.17 -7.08
N GLY A 237 1.81 -5.36 -6.33
CA GLY A 237 1.44 -3.99 -6.01
C GLY A 237 1.70 -3.08 -7.22
N ILE A 238 0.80 -2.15 -7.48
CA ILE A 238 1.02 -1.10 -8.48
C ILE A 238 0.56 0.26 -7.94
N ILE A 239 1.30 1.30 -8.31
CA ILE A 239 0.93 2.70 -8.10
C ILE A 239 0.18 3.16 -9.35
N CYS A 240 -1.09 3.51 -9.19
CA CYS A 240 -1.97 3.84 -10.32
C CYS A 240 -2.32 5.33 -10.39
N ASP A 241 -1.38 6.20 -10.06
CA ASP A 241 -1.56 7.65 -9.98
C ASP A 241 -1.51 8.36 -11.35
N GLY A 242 -1.10 7.66 -12.42
CA GLY A 242 -0.94 8.20 -13.76
C GLY A 242 0.42 8.82 -14.06
N PHE A 243 1.31 8.88 -13.05
CA PHE A 243 2.68 9.40 -13.17
C PHE A 243 3.71 8.27 -13.14
N HIS A 244 3.54 7.28 -12.26
CA HIS A 244 4.42 6.12 -12.14
C HIS A 244 4.25 5.13 -13.30
N LEU A 245 3.02 4.83 -13.67
CA LEU A 245 2.72 3.89 -14.76
C LEU A 245 1.77 4.52 -15.77
N PRO A 246 2.11 4.54 -17.07
CA PRO A 246 1.17 4.99 -18.09
C PRO A 246 -0.02 4.05 -18.21
N ALA A 247 -1.18 4.58 -18.63
CA ALA A 247 -2.44 3.85 -18.75
C ALA A 247 -2.32 2.52 -19.50
N SER A 248 -1.50 2.46 -20.56
CA SER A 248 -1.26 1.23 -21.33
C SER A 248 -0.58 0.15 -20.51
N THR A 249 0.40 0.52 -19.67
CA THR A 249 1.11 -0.40 -18.79
C THR A 249 0.18 -0.95 -17.70
N VAL A 250 -0.58 -0.08 -17.03
CA VAL A 250 -1.60 -0.50 -16.05
C VAL A 250 -2.58 -1.50 -16.67
N LYS A 251 -3.05 -1.22 -17.89
CA LYS A 251 -3.97 -2.10 -18.61
C LYS A 251 -3.35 -3.47 -18.92
N VAL A 252 -2.08 -3.51 -19.32
CA VAL A 252 -1.35 -4.76 -19.58
C VAL A 252 -1.15 -5.53 -18.27
N PHE A 253 -0.73 -4.87 -17.20
CA PHE A 253 -0.52 -5.49 -15.89
C PHE A 253 -1.81 -6.10 -15.35
N ALA A 254 -2.93 -5.36 -15.44
CA ALA A 254 -4.24 -5.85 -15.01
C ALA A 254 -4.71 -7.09 -15.78
N ARG A 255 -4.45 -7.16 -17.09
CA ARG A 255 -4.81 -8.30 -17.94
C ARG A 255 -3.93 -9.52 -17.71
N THR A 256 -2.63 -9.29 -17.50
CA THR A 256 -1.64 -10.38 -17.37
C THR A 256 -1.68 -10.97 -15.98
N LYS A 257 -1.69 -10.13 -14.95
CA LYS A 257 -1.68 -10.58 -13.55
C LYS A 257 -3.04 -11.10 -13.09
N GLY A 258 -4.12 -10.63 -13.72
CA GLY A 258 -5.48 -10.87 -13.24
C GLY A 258 -5.82 -9.99 -12.03
N LEU A 259 -7.11 -9.67 -11.90
CA LEU A 259 -7.55 -8.76 -10.83
C LEU A 259 -7.42 -9.37 -9.43
N GLU A 260 -7.41 -10.69 -9.32
CA GLU A 260 -7.32 -11.40 -8.04
C GLU A 260 -5.91 -11.40 -7.42
N ARG A 261 -4.87 -11.06 -8.20
CA ARG A 261 -3.46 -10.98 -7.76
C ARG A 261 -2.88 -9.58 -7.88
N LEU A 262 -3.68 -8.61 -8.32
CA LEU A 262 -3.26 -7.23 -8.43
C LEU A 262 -3.71 -6.46 -7.19
N ILE A 263 -2.87 -5.56 -6.70
CA ILE A 263 -3.14 -4.73 -5.53
C ILE A 263 -2.82 -3.28 -5.89
N LEU A 264 -3.77 -2.38 -5.63
CA LEU A 264 -3.49 -0.95 -5.66
C LEU A 264 -2.84 -0.56 -4.34
N THR A 265 -1.73 0.14 -4.43
CA THR A 265 -1.03 0.73 -3.29
C THR A 265 -0.66 2.17 -3.61
N SER A 266 -0.77 3.04 -2.63
CA SER A 266 -0.44 4.45 -2.87
C SER A 266 1.06 4.70 -2.95
N ASP A 267 1.83 4.01 -2.14
CA ASP A 267 3.26 4.29 -1.95
C ASP A 267 3.53 5.76 -1.64
N VAL A 268 2.58 6.39 -0.94
CA VAL A 268 2.61 7.81 -0.66
C VAL A 268 3.75 8.17 0.31
N ALA A 269 4.39 9.31 0.03
CA ALA A 269 5.61 9.73 0.71
C ALA A 269 5.43 11.03 1.52
N LEU A 270 6.43 11.36 2.34
CA LEU A 270 6.49 12.49 3.28
C LEU A 270 5.80 13.77 2.78
N VAL A 271 6.14 14.21 1.57
CA VAL A 271 5.68 15.50 1.04
C VAL A 271 4.39 15.38 0.21
N GLY A 272 3.86 14.18 0.06
CA GLY A 272 2.57 13.95 -0.60
C GLY A 272 1.46 14.78 0.03
N GLY A 273 0.59 15.37 -0.79
CA GLY A 273 -0.53 16.20 -0.34
C GLY A 273 -0.17 17.57 0.24
N LEU A 274 1.12 17.97 0.25
CA LEU A 274 1.53 19.34 0.55
C LEU A 274 1.23 20.28 -0.63
N ASN A 275 1.31 21.59 -0.37
CA ASN A 275 1.17 22.59 -1.42
C ASN A 275 2.33 22.50 -2.44
N PRO A 276 2.12 22.87 -3.71
CA PRO A 276 3.20 22.93 -4.68
C PRO A 276 4.41 23.73 -4.18
N GLY A 277 5.62 23.17 -4.33
CA GLY A 277 6.86 23.77 -3.83
C GLY A 277 7.98 22.75 -3.69
N ILE A 278 9.16 23.21 -3.28
CA ILE A 278 10.33 22.38 -3.02
C ILE A 278 10.45 22.15 -1.50
N TYR A 279 10.62 20.91 -1.12
CA TYR A 279 10.70 20.47 0.28
C TYR A 279 11.93 19.60 0.49
N LYS A 280 12.45 19.61 1.72
CA LYS A 280 13.54 18.73 2.13
C LYS A 280 12.98 17.37 2.58
N TRP A 281 13.54 16.27 2.06
CA TRP A 281 13.31 14.92 2.52
C TRP A 281 14.66 14.20 2.71
N GLY A 282 15.10 14.10 3.95
CA GLY A 282 16.46 13.66 4.27
C GLY A 282 17.52 14.54 3.59
N ASN A 283 18.35 13.93 2.76
CA ASN A 283 19.39 14.61 1.98
C ASN A 283 18.92 15.06 0.59
N MET A 284 17.64 14.85 0.24
CA MET A 284 17.07 15.17 -1.06
C MET A 284 16.23 16.45 -0.99
N GLU A 285 16.11 17.14 -2.14
CA GLU A 285 15.10 18.14 -2.40
C GLU A 285 14.04 17.53 -3.32
N VAL A 286 12.79 17.53 -2.85
CA VAL A 286 11.64 16.98 -3.57
C VAL A 286 10.70 18.11 -3.93
N GLU A 287 10.31 18.16 -5.19
CA GLU A 287 9.31 19.10 -5.69
C GLU A 287 7.92 18.46 -5.68
N VAL A 288 6.97 19.15 -5.06
CA VAL A 288 5.54 18.87 -5.19
C VAL A 288 5.02 19.71 -6.35
N PHE A 289 4.56 19.07 -7.41
CA PHE A 289 4.02 19.73 -8.59
C PHE A 289 2.57 20.17 -8.40
N LYS A 290 2.06 21.02 -9.30
CA LYS A 290 0.68 21.56 -9.21
C LYS A 290 -0.41 20.51 -9.30
N ASP A 291 -0.15 19.40 -9.97
CA ASP A 291 -1.04 18.24 -10.10
C ASP A 291 -0.84 17.22 -8.97
N GLY A 292 0.03 17.49 -8.02
CA GLY A 292 0.27 16.71 -6.81
C GLY A 292 1.30 15.60 -6.95
N HIS A 293 1.86 15.34 -8.16
CA HIS A 293 2.94 14.36 -8.25
C HIS A 293 4.25 14.88 -7.62
N LEU A 294 5.13 13.96 -7.28
CA LEU A 294 6.40 14.24 -6.60
C LEU A 294 7.58 13.89 -7.51
N GLY A 295 8.61 14.76 -7.52
CA GLY A 295 9.84 14.49 -8.24
C GLY A 295 11.06 15.01 -7.51
N LEU A 296 12.23 14.42 -7.76
CA LEU A 296 13.50 14.98 -7.32
C LEU A 296 13.71 16.32 -8.03
N ALA A 297 13.91 17.39 -7.26
CA ALA A 297 14.01 18.73 -7.79
C ALA A 297 15.07 18.84 -8.92
N GLY A 298 14.62 19.30 -10.09
CA GLY A 298 15.48 19.51 -11.26
C GLY A 298 15.91 18.22 -12.02
N SER A 299 15.42 17.03 -11.67
CA SER A 299 15.89 15.77 -12.28
C SER A 299 14.90 15.10 -13.23
N GLY A 300 13.60 15.34 -13.09
CA GLY A 300 12.55 14.61 -13.81
C GLY A 300 12.33 13.15 -13.32
N ILE A 301 12.98 12.75 -12.22
CA ILE A 301 12.83 11.44 -11.58
C ILE A 301 11.75 11.57 -10.51
N LEU A 302 10.83 10.61 -10.45
CA LEU A 302 9.80 10.56 -9.39
C LEU A 302 10.43 10.26 -8.04
N ALA A 303 9.84 10.82 -6.98
CA ALA A 303 10.31 10.69 -5.60
C ALA A 303 9.17 10.25 -4.67
N GLY A 304 8.74 8.99 -4.78
CA GLY A 304 7.54 8.47 -4.15
C GLY A 304 6.25 9.03 -4.78
N ALA A 305 5.10 8.64 -4.26
CA ALA A 305 3.81 9.08 -4.76
C ALA A 305 3.22 10.22 -3.92
N GLY A 306 2.41 11.05 -4.55
CA GLY A 306 1.74 12.19 -3.92
C GLY A 306 0.24 12.00 -3.70
N HIS A 307 -0.35 10.95 -4.28
CA HIS A 307 -1.78 10.67 -4.25
C HIS A 307 -2.12 9.43 -3.41
N LEU A 308 -3.34 9.37 -2.91
CA LEU A 308 -3.86 8.31 -2.07
C LEU A 308 -4.80 7.37 -2.87
N LEU A 309 -5.23 6.26 -2.28
CA LEU A 309 -6.04 5.24 -2.94
C LEU A 309 -7.35 5.76 -3.57
N ASP A 310 -7.95 6.83 -3.04
CA ASP A 310 -9.14 7.45 -3.64
C ASP A 310 -8.88 8.00 -5.06
N TRP A 311 -7.65 8.41 -5.34
CA TRP A 311 -7.17 8.80 -6.65
C TRP A 311 -6.82 7.57 -7.51
N ASP A 312 -6.06 6.62 -6.96
CA ASP A 312 -5.60 5.42 -7.69
C ASP A 312 -6.76 4.56 -8.18
N ILE A 313 -7.82 4.41 -7.36
CA ILE A 313 -9.05 3.69 -7.75
C ILE A 313 -9.69 4.33 -8.97
N ALA A 314 -9.87 5.65 -8.97
CA ALA A 314 -10.47 6.37 -10.09
C ALA A 314 -9.62 6.25 -11.37
N HIS A 315 -8.30 6.37 -11.24
CA HIS A 315 -7.37 6.24 -12.35
C HIS A 315 -7.30 4.80 -12.88
N PHE A 316 -7.34 3.79 -12.02
CA PHE A 316 -7.42 2.39 -12.48
C PHE A 316 -8.67 2.13 -13.31
N ILE A 317 -9.83 2.63 -12.86
CA ILE A 317 -11.08 2.55 -13.64
C ILE A 317 -10.92 3.25 -14.99
N LYS A 318 -10.39 4.47 -15.00
CA LYS A 318 -10.17 5.28 -16.21
C LYS A 318 -9.22 4.60 -17.21
N PHE A 319 -8.14 4.00 -16.72
CA PHE A 319 -7.11 3.37 -17.57
C PHE A 319 -7.52 2.00 -18.11
N THR A 320 -8.22 1.22 -17.30
CA THR A 320 -8.54 -0.18 -17.66
C THR A 320 -9.92 -0.37 -18.26
N GLY A 321 -10.86 0.54 -17.96
CA GLY A 321 -12.28 0.39 -18.29
C GLY A 321 -13.04 -0.54 -17.33
N ASN A 322 -12.44 -0.89 -16.18
CA ASN A 322 -13.12 -1.63 -15.12
C ASN A 322 -14.18 -0.74 -14.42
N ASN A 323 -15.07 -1.37 -13.65
CA ASN A 323 -16.04 -0.69 -12.79
C ASN A 323 -15.59 -0.75 -11.31
N LEU A 324 -16.37 -0.12 -10.43
CA LEU A 324 -16.13 -0.14 -8.98
C LEU A 324 -16.10 -1.56 -8.42
N ALA A 325 -17.03 -2.43 -8.83
CA ALA A 325 -17.14 -3.80 -8.32
C ALA A 325 -15.86 -4.63 -8.56
N ASN A 326 -15.20 -4.40 -9.68
CA ASN A 326 -13.96 -5.08 -10.07
C ASN A 326 -12.71 -4.40 -9.50
N THR A 327 -12.77 -3.09 -9.22
CA THR A 327 -11.60 -2.31 -8.76
C THR A 327 -11.45 -2.30 -7.24
N ILE A 328 -12.55 -2.16 -6.50
CA ILE A 328 -12.51 -2.10 -5.02
C ILE A 328 -11.81 -3.33 -4.38
N PRO A 329 -11.98 -4.57 -4.88
CA PRO A 329 -11.24 -5.72 -4.36
C PRO A 329 -9.71 -5.57 -4.36
N LEU A 330 -9.14 -4.76 -5.28
CA LEU A 330 -7.69 -4.54 -5.40
C LEU A 330 -7.10 -3.78 -4.20
N CYS A 331 -7.92 -3.03 -3.48
CA CYS A 331 -7.54 -2.29 -2.28
C CYS A 331 -8.38 -2.66 -1.05
N THR A 332 -9.02 -3.82 -1.05
CA THR A 332 -9.79 -4.31 0.11
C THR A 332 -9.50 -5.80 0.35
N ILE A 333 -10.01 -6.70 -0.49
CA ILE A 333 -9.85 -8.17 -0.32
C ILE A 333 -8.43 -8.64 -0.66
N ASN A 334 -7.82 -8.13 -1.74
CA ASN A 334 -6.53 -8.65 -2.19
C ASN A 334 -5.40 -8.36 -1.19
N PRO A 335 -5.28 -7.13 -0.62
CA PRO A 335 -4.30 -6.87 0.43
C PRO A 335 -4.49 -7.77 1.65
N THR A 336 -5.71 -8.10 2.06
CA THR A 336 -5.94 -9.00 3.21
C THR A 336 -5.48 -10.43 2.94
N LYS A 337 -5.57 -10.89 1.68
CA LYS A 337 -5.10 -12.23 1.29
C LYS A 337 -3.58 -12.37 1.39
N ILE A 338 -2.82 -11.39 0.90
CA ILE A 338 -1.36 -11.50 0.86
C ILE A 338 -0.74 -11.50 2.26
N ILE A 339 -1.31 -10.80 3.22
CA ILE A 339 -0.82 -10.79 4.61
C ILE A 339 -1.61 -11.74 5.53
N GLU A 340 -2.45 -12.61 4.96
CA GLU A 340 -3.22 -13.64 5.68
C GLU A 340 -4.08 -13.10 6.84
N MET A 341 -4.75 -11.98 6.63
CA MET A 341 -5.74 -11.49 7.59
C MET A 341 -6.95 -12.45 7.71
N PRO A 342 -7.72 -12.38 8.80
CA PRO A 342 -8.96 -13.14 8.91
C PRO A 342 -9.85 -12.96 7.67
N HIS A 343 -10.46 -14.03 7.19
CA HIS A 343 -11.16 -14.12 5.90
C HIS A 343 -12.36 -13.18 5.74
N ASN A 344 -12.85 -12.59 6.83
CA ASN A 344 -13.95 -11.63 6.85
C ASN A 344 -13.52 -10.17 6.71
N TYR A 345 -12.20 -9.87 6.71
CA TYR A 345 -11.70 -8.52 6.44
C TYR A 345 -11.78 -8.18 4.95
N GLY A 346 -11.90 -6.87 4.65
CA GLY A 346 -11.99 -6.35 3.29
C GLY A 346 -13.29 -6.66 2.55
N LYS A 347 -14.33 -7.11 3.25
CA LYS A 347 -15.60 -7.55 2.69
C LYS A 347 -16.80 -6.77 3.20
N LEU A 348 -17.86 -6.76 2.39
CA LEU A 348 -19.16 -6.22 2.73
C LEU A 348 -20.14 -7.37 2.94
N GLU A 349 -20.00 -8.07 4.07
CA GLU A 349 -20.80 -9.25 4.42
C GLU A 349 -21.13 -9.30 5.93
N ILE A 350 -22.16 -10.03 6.32
CA ILE A 350 -22.53 -10.20 7.73
C ILE A 350 -21.37 -10.88 8.48
N GLY A 351 -21.04 -10.37 9.66
CA GLY A 351 -19.92 -10.82 10.49
C GLY A 351 -18.58 -10.21 10.13
N ALA A 352 -18.48 -9.40 9.06
CA ALA A 352 -17.27 -8.64 8.76
C ALA A 352 -17.10 -7.45 9.72
N PRO A 353 -15.85 -7.05 10.03
CA PRO A 353 -15.62 -5.77 10.69
C PRO A 353 -16.26 -4.63 9.90
N ALA A 354 -16.94 -3.72 10.60
CA ALA A 354 -17.60 -2.58 9.98
C ALA A 354 -16.59 -1.47 9.61
N ASN A 355 -15.57 -1.86 8.83
CA ASN A 355 -14.64 -0.98 8.15
C ASN A 355 -15.27 -0.60 6.83
N LEU A 356 -15.80 0.63 6.71
CA LEU A 356 -16.62 1.04 5.59
C LEU A 356 -16.20 2.41 5.08
N THR A 357 -16.26 2.57 3.75
CA THR A 357 -16.05 3.85 3.09
C THR A 357 -17.29 4.24 2.29
N LEU A 358 -17.78 5.44 2.54
CA LEU A 358 -18.91 6.04 1.82
C LEU A 358 -18.37 7.18 0.94
N PHE A 359 -18.72 7.17 -0.34
CA PHE A 359 -18.23 8.15 -1.30
C PHE A 359 -19.20 8.40 -2.46
N HIS A 360 -19.05 9.54 -3.12
CA HIS A 360 -19.62 9.77 -4.45
C HIS A 360 -18.55 9.56 -5.51
N TYR A 361 -18.95 9.05 -6.67
CA TYR A 361 -18.11 8.86 -7.82
C TYR A 361 -18.95 8.85 -9.10
N GLN A 362 -18.47 9.55 -10.11
CA GLN A 362 -19.00 9.49 -11.47
C GLN A 362 -17.87 9.06 -12.41
N THR A 363 -18.22 8.29 -13.42
CA THR A 363 -17.23 7.85 -14.43
C THR A 363 -16.56 9.06 -15.07
N GLY A 364 -15.25 9.14 -14.95
CA GLY A 364 -14.45 10.27 -15.43
C GLY A 364 -13.92 11.19 -14.34
N ASP A 365 -14.43 11.08 -13.11
CA ASP A 365 -13.83 11.78 -11.96
C ASP A 365 -12.38 11.34 -11.77
N ASP A 366 -11.51 12.25 -11.36
CA ASP A 366 -10.09 11.96 -11.07
C ASP A 366 -9.87 11.32 -9.70
N ARG A 367 -10.88 11.37 -8.81
CA ARG A 367 -10.84 10.75 -7.48
C ARG A 367 -12.24 10.44 -6.95
N LEU A 368 -12.31 9.54 -5.98
CA LEU A 368 -13.52 9.31 -5.22
C LEU A 368 -13.74 10.48 -4.24
N GLN A 369 -14.99 10.95 -4.14
CA GLN A 369 -15.35 12.02 -3.20
C GLN A 369 -15.80 11.41 -1.88
N ILE A 370 -14.86 11.21 -0.97
CA ILE A 370 -15.12 10.56 0.33
C ILE A 370 -16.06 11.42 1.18
N ILE A 371 -17.12 10.81 1.67
CA ILE A 371 -18.14 11.42 2.53
C ILE A 371 -17.93 10.99 3.98
N ARG A 372 -17.63 9.73 4.20
CA ARG A 372 -17.46 9.19 5.55
C ARG A 372 -16.65 7.89 5.50
N THR A 373 -15.78 7.73 6.50
CA THR A 373 -14.99 6.52 6.72
C THR A 373 -15.25 6.00 8.13
N LEU A 374 -15.50 4.71 8.24
CA LEU A 374 -15.73 4.02 9.50
C LEU A 374 -14.70 2.92 9.68
N CYS A 375 -14.15 2.81 10.89
CA CYS A 375 -13.31 1.72 11.31
C CYS A 375 -13.96 1.04 12.51
N LYS A 376 -14.25 -0.25 12.41
CA LYS A 376 -15.08 -1.01 13.40
C LYS A 376 -16.32 -0.25 13.87
N GLY A 377 -17.05 0.32 12.92
CA GLY A 377 -18.26 1.07 13.18
C GLY A 377 -18.07 2.45 13.80
N LYS A 378 -16.86 2.84 14.20
CA LYS A 378 -16.56 4.22 14.63
C LYS A 378 -16.33 5.10 13.42
N VAL A 379 -16.92 6.29 13.39
CA VAL A 379 -16.66 7.30 12.36
C VAL A 379 -15.28 7.89 12.62
N ILE A 380 -14.31 7.63 11.71
CA ILE A 380 -12.94 8.16 11.77
C ILE A 380 -12.73 9.34 10.83
N PHE A 381 -13.63 9.52 9.85
CA PHE A 381 -13.72 10.71 9.00
C PHE A 381 -15.17 10.98 8.59
N LYS A 382 -15.53 12.27 8.54
CA LYS A 382 -16.80 12.77 8.01
C LYS A 382 -16.57 14.15 7.39
N LYS A 383 -16.97 14.29 6.12
CA LYS A 383 -16.96 15.57 5.39
C LYS A 383 -18.10 16.48 5.86
#